data_f4984f44a44a4051f92d6f27ce37ddd8
#
_entry.id   f4984f44a44a4051f92d6f27ce37ddd8
#
_cell.length_a   1.000
_cell.length_b   1.000
_cell.length_c   1.000
_cell.angle_alpha   90.00
_cell.angle_beta   90.00
_cell.angle_gamma   90.00
#
_symmetry.space_group_name_H-M   'P 1'
#
loop_
_entity.id
_entity.type
_entity.pdbx_description
1 polymer ?
#
loop_
_entity_poly.entity_id
_entity_poly.type
_entity_poly.pdbx_seq_one_letter_code
_entity_poly.pdbx_strand_id
1 'polypeptide(L)'
;STLDLVEIQKHLLGIKDLPSPYKMLAADANNSESITAIDLIELRKLILGIYSELPNNSSWRFVDKTYSFPDPYNPWMQDWPENHILNPLALGMNHADFFGIKIGDVNNTVKANAQSILPRGSGQVLDLVIDDRTVSAGETFELPVYAADSKSLEGMQFTFDLGKEMQLVSVKAGTMDVTEDNFGWLQNRTLTSSWNKAEGLDVDNSSPLFTLVLTAGASMKLSEVISLISNPTVAEAYTTNSEIMDLALTFRGAEERFDFELLQNEPNPFTGTTQIGYVIPSSGEVILSMFDLT
;
A
#
# COMPACT_ATOMS: atom_id res chain seq x y z
N SER A 1 -1.85 -7.20 4.09
CA SER A 1 -1.99 -6.39 2.86
C SER A 1 -3.39 -6.50 2.27
N THR A 2 -3.74 -5.61 1.34
CA THR A 2 -5.04 -5.69 0.64
C THR A 2 -5.17 -6.94 -0.22
N LEU A 3 -4.06 -7.56 -0.64
CA LEU A 3 -4.09 -8.85 -1.32
C LEU A 3 -4.70 -9.97 -0.45
N ASP A 4 -4.46 -9.92 0.86
CA ASP A 4 -5.07 -10.87 1.80
C ASP A 4 -6.59 -10.69 1.86
N LEU A 5 -7.09 -9.43 1.78
CA LEU A 5 -8.52 -9.16 1.70
C LEU A 5 -9.14 -9.75 0.42
N VAL A 6 -8.43 -9.70 -0.72
CA VAL A 6 -8.86 -10.34 -1.98
C VAL A 6 -9.02 -11.84 -1.80
N GLU A 7 -8.02 -12.51 -1.22
CA GLU A 7 -8.05 -13.96 -0.99
C GLU A 7 -9.20 -14.37 -0.04
N ILE A 8 -9.40 -13.62 1.05
CA ILE A 8 -10.49 -13.85 1.99
C ILE A 8 -11.85 -13.58 1.32
N GLN A 9 -11.98 -12.51 0.53
CA GLN A 9 -13.20 -12.21 -0.20
C GLN A 9 -13.54 -13.31 -1.21
N LYS A 10 -12.55 -13.84 -1.94
CA LYS A 10 -12.73 -14.98 -2.86
C LYS A 10 -13.25 -16.23 -2.13
N HIS A 11 -12.76 -16.47 -0.92
CA HIS A 11 -13.23 -17.57 -0.09
C HIS A 11 -14.69 -17.38 0.34
N LEU A 12 -15.06 -16.19 0.82
CA LEU A 12 -16.42 -15.87 1.23
C LEU A 12 -17.43 -15.98 0.08
N LEU A 13 -17.02 -15.64 -1.15
CA LEU A 13 -17.83 -15.73 -2.35
C LEU A 13 -17.84 -17.13 -2.99
N GLY A 14 -17.08 -18.08 -2.45
CA GLY A 14 -16.98 -19.44 -3.01
C GLY A 14 -16.24 -19.49 -4.36
N ILE A 15 -15.46 -18.45 -4.70
CA ILE A 15 -14.64 -18.38 -5.92
C ILE A 15 -13.38 -19.24 -5.76
N LYS A 16 -12.76 -19.16 -4.57
CA LYS A 16 -11.51 -19.88 -4.26
C LYS A 16 -11.42 -20.13 -2.76
N ASP A 17 -11.39 -21.38 -2.35
CA ASP A 17 -11.26 -21.75 -0.94
C ASP A 17 -9.87 -21.41 -0.38
N LEU A 18 -9.81 -21.12 0.92
CA LEU A 18 -8.57 -21.09 1.67
C LEU A 18 -8.13 -22.54 1.95
N PRO A 19 -6.98 -22.99 1.40
CA PRO A 19 -6.67 -24.42 1.31
C PRO A 19 -6.03 -25.00 2.58
N SER A 20 -6.18 -24.37 3.75
CA SER A 20 -5.48 -24.81 4.95
C SER A 20 -6.15 -24.26 6.22
N PRO A 21 -6.21 -25.07 7.31
CA PRO A 21 -6.75 -24.62 8.60
C PRO A 21 -5.99 -23.39 9.13
N TYR A 22 -4.69 -23.30 8.90
CA TYR A 22 -3.87 -22.16 9.31
C TYR A 22 -4.27 -20.86 8.59
N LYS A 23 -4.60 -20.94 7.30
CA LYS A 23 -5.10 -19.78 6.54
C LYS A 23 -6.51 -19.37 6.98
N MET A 24 -7.36 -20.33 7.33
CA MET A 24 -8.67 -20.04 7.89
C MET A 24 -8.55 -19.33 9.24
N LEU A 25 -7.68 -19.82 10.13
CA LEU A 25 -7.37 -19.13 11.38
C LEU A 25 -6.79 -17.74 11.17
N ALA A 26 -5.93 -17.57 10.17
CA ALA A 26 -5.37 -16.25 9.82
C ALA A 26 -6.46 -15.28 9.30
N ALA A 27 -7.51 -15.79 8.67
CA ALA A 27 -8.61 -14.99 8.13
C ALA A 27 -9.62 -14.52 9.20
N ASP A 28 -9.74 -15.22 10.31
CA ASP A 28 -10.62 -14.88 11.44
C ASP A 28 -10.00 -13.76 12.28
N ALA A 29 -10.20 -12.52 11.83
CA ALA A 29 -9.58 -11.35 12.43
C ALA A 29 -10.19 -10.96 13.78
N ASN A 30 -11.48 -11.22 13.97
CA ASN A 30 -12.23 -10.87 15.18
C ASN A 30 -12.31 -12.02 16.21
N ASN A 31 -11.68 -13.18 15.89
CA ASN A 31 -11.66 -14.37 16.77
C ASN A 31 -13.08 -14.88 17.09
N SER A 32 -13.95 -14.92 16.08
CA SER A 32 -15.34 -15.34 16.18
C SER A 32 -15.57 -16.82 15.82
N GLU A 33 -14.49 -17.55 15.52
CA GLU A 33 -14.53 -18.95 15.05
C GLU A 33 -15.27 -19.13 13.70
N SER A 34 -15.27 -18.07 12.91
CA SER A 34 -15.87 -18.05 11.58
C SER A 34 -15.25 -16.96 10.71
N ILE A 35 -15.25 -17.17 9.39
CA ILE A 35 -14.80 -16.14 8.44
C ILE A 35 -16.04 -15.44 7.88
N THR A 36 -16.10 -14.12 8.05
CA THR A 36 -17.25 -13.29 7.66
C THR A 36 -16.79 -11.96 7.04
N ALA A 37 -17.73 -11.15 6.57
CA ALA A 37 -17.44 -9.80 6.10
C ALA A 37 -16.90 -8.87 7.21
N ILE A 38 -17.17 -9.19 8.48
CA ILE A 38 -16.66 -8.42 9.62
C ILE A 38 -15.14 -8.52 9.69
N ASP A 39 -14.57 -9.69 9.41
CA ASP A 39 -13.13 -9.91 9.39
C ASP A 39 -12.45 -9.05 8.33
N LEU A 40 -13.05 -8.93 7.14
CA LEU A 40 -12.57 -8.03 6.09
C LEU A 40 -12.57 -6.56 6.55
N ILE A 41 -13.62 -6.14 7.26
CA ILE A 41 -13.74 -4.77 7.79
C ILE A 41 -12.64 -4.51 8.83
N GLU A 42 -12.43 -5.43 9.77
CA GLU A 42 -11.41 -5.26 10.80
C GLU A 42 -9.99 -5.27 10.25
N LEU A 43 -9.69 -6.17 9.32
CA LEU A 43 -8.40 -6.20 8.63
C LEU A 43 -8.18 -4.94 7.80
N ARG A 44 -9.22 -4.44 7.12
CA ARG A 44 -9.12 -3.18 6.37
C ARG A 44 -8.79 -2.00 7.29
N LYS A 45 -9.45 -1.88 8.43
CA LYS A 45 -9.14 -0.83 9.41
C LYS A 45 -7.70 -0.91 9.91
N LEU A 46 -7.16 -2.12 10.06
CA LEU A 46 -5.75 -2.31 10.42
C LEU A 46 -4.82 -1.86 9.27
N ILE A 47 -5.14 -2.21 8.01
CA ILE A 47 -4.37 -1.78 6.83
C ILE A 47 -4.41 -0.26 6.68
N LEU A 48 -5.55 0.35 6.91
CA LEU A 48 -5.73 1.81 6.87
C LEU A 48 -5.04 2.54 8.02
N GLY A 49 -4.52 1.83 9.03
CA GLY A 49 -3.92 2.43 10.21
C GLY A 49 -4.93 3.08 11.18
N ILE A 50 -6.23 2.80 11.00
CA ILE A 50 -7.29 3.20 11.95
C ILE A 50 -7.15 2.41 13.25
N TYR A 51 -6.81 1.13 13.12
CA TYR A 51 -6.42 0.28 14.23
C TYR A 51 -4.90 0.13 14.27
N SER A 52 -4.30 0.20 15.45
CA SER A 52 -2.90 -0.17 15.68
C SER A 52 -2.74 -1.68 15.93
N GLU A 53 -3.80 -2.34 16.40
CA GLU A 53 -3.89 -3.76 16.68
C GLU A 53 -5.35 -4.23 16.53
N LEU A 54 -5.55 -5.53 16.36
CA LEU A 54 -6.90 -6.09 16.29
C LEU A 54 -7.59 -6.03 17.64
N PRO A 55 -8.84 -5.54 17.75
CA PRO A 55 -9.51 -5.32 19.05
C PRO A 55 -9.78 -6.61 19.82
N ASN A 56 -10.07 -7.71 19.12
CA ASN A 56 -10.54 -8.97 19.72
C ASN A 56 -9.62 -10.16 19.43
N ASN A 57 -8.48 -9.92 18.80
CA ASN A 57 -7.54 -11.00 18.48
C ASN A 57 -6.09 -10.53 18.68
N SER A 58 -5.19 -11.47 18.86
CA SER A 58 -3.75 -11.19 18.90
C SER A 58 -3.18 -11.11 17.49
N SER A 59 -2.06 -10.39 17.33
CA SER A 59 -1.35 -10.32 16.06
C SER A 59 -0.82 -11.67 15.58
N TRP A 60 -0.52 -12.56 16.52
CA TRP A 60 -0.01 -13.91 16.27
C TRP A 60 -0.78 -14.91 17.11
N ARG A 61 -1.19 -16.01 16.48
CA ARG A 61 -1.69 -17.22 17.10
C ARG A 61 -0.67 -18.35 16.89
N PHE A 62 -0.74 -19.37 17.71
CA PHE A 62 0.19 -20.50 17.65
C PHE A 62 -0.58 -21.81 17.66
N VAL A 63 -0.11 -22.78 16.88
CA VAL A 63 -0.64 -24.15 16.88
C VAL A 63 0.51 -25.09 17.12
N ASP A 64 0.39 -25.98 18.09
CA ASP A 64 1.37 -27.05 18.32
C ASP A 64 1.64 -27.79 17.01
N LYS A 65 2.92 -27.95 16.67
CA LYS A 65 3.35 -28.58 15.40
C LYS A 65 2.89 -30.03 15.28
N THR A 66 2.64 -30.71 16.39
CA THR A 66 2.16 -32.10 16.41
C THR A 66 0.65 -32.23 16.33
N TYR A 67 -0.08 -31.11 16.46
CA TYR A 67 -1.53 -31.10 16.38
C TYR A 67 -2.01 -31.26 14.94
N SER A 68 -3.01 -32.13 14.74
CA SER A 68 -3.68 -32.32 13.47
C SER A 68 -5.15 -31.92 13.60
N PHE A 69 -5.58 -30.95 12.80
CA PHE A 69 -6.98 -30.56 12.78
C PHE A 69 -7.86 -31.70 12.28
N PRO A 70 -8.94 -32.04 13.02
CA PRO A 70 -9.87 -33.12 12.61
C PRO A 70 -10.53 -32.84 11.26
N ASP A 71 -10.87 -31.58 11.00
CA ASP A 71 -11.34 -31.10 9.72
C ASP A 71 -10.48 -29.90 9.29
N PRO A 72 -9.69 -30.01 8.20
CA PRO A 72 -8.87 -28.91 7.70
C PRO A 72 -9.69 -27.74 7.15
N TYR A 73 -10.98 -27.94 6.86
CA TYR A 73 -11.90 -26.89 6.40
C TYR A 73 -12.77 -26.29 7.52
N ASN A 74 -12.64 -26.82 8.73
CA ASN A 74 -13.26 -26.25 9.91
C ASN A 74 -12.33 -26.39 11.12
N PRO A 75 -11.34 -25.51 11.26
CA PRO A 75 -10.34 -25.60 12.33
C PRO A 75 -10.91 -25.39 13.73
N TRP A 76 -12.11 -24.86 13.84
CA TRP A 76 -12.76 -24.53 15.13
C TRP A 76 -13.61 -25.68 15.71
N MET A 77 -13.62 -26.86 15.06
CA MET A 77 -14.33 -28.01 15.60
C MET A 77 -13.86 -28.45 16.98
N GLN A 78 -12.59 -28.21 17.29
CA GLN A 78 -11.97 -28.52 18.58
C GLN A 78 -10.92 -27.47 18.90
N ASP A 79 -10.78 -27.18 20.19
CA ASP A 79 -9.69 -26.34 20.67
C ASP A 79 -8.33 -26.97 20.34
N TRP A 80 -7.39 -26.16 19.91
CA TRP A 80 -6.00 -26.57 19.64
C TRP A 80 -5.05 -25.99 20.69
N PRO A 81 -3.97 -26.72 21.05
CA PRO A 81 -3.01 -26.23 22.01
C PRO A 81 -2.18 -25.08 21.45
N GLU A 82 -2.26 -23.91 22.08
CA GLU A 82 -1.44 -22.73 21.79
C GLU A 82 -0.22 -22.60 22.70
N ASN A 83 -0.12 -23.45 23.71
CA ASN A 83 0.99 -23.46 24.66
C ASN A 83 1.29 -24.86 25.18
N HIS A 84 2.50 -25.07 25.67
CA HIS A 84 2.89 -26.26 26.42
C HIS A 84 3.11 -25.90 27.89
N ILE A 85 2.50 -26.68 28.78
CA ILE A 85 2.75 -26.57 30.21
C ILE A 85 3.82 -27.59 30.60
N LEU A 86 5.02 -27.11 30.91
CA LEU A 86 6.16 -27.90 31.31
C LEU A 86 6.28 -27.91 32.85
N ASN A 87 5.68 -28.92 33.52
CA ASN A 87 5.75 -29.05 34.96
C ASN A 87 5.87 -30.53 35.39
N PRO A 88 7.03 -30.98 35.94
CA PRO A 88 8.28 -30.25 36.05
C PRO A 88 8.99 -30.12 34.71
N LEU A 89 9.89 -29.13 34.59
CA LEU A 89 10.76 -29.01 33.42
C LEU A 89 11.71 -30.21 33.38
N ALA A 90 11.45 -31.17 32.50
CA ALA A 90 12.30 -32.31 32.30
C ALA A 90 13.49 -31.94 31.42
N LEU A 91 14.68 -32.33 31.82
CA LEU A 91 15.89 -32.23 30.98
C LEU A 91 15.67 -33.00 29.68
N GLY A 92 15.75 -32.35 28.52
CA GLY A 92 15.69 -32.99 27.22
C GLY A 92 14.38 -32.83 26.43
N MET A 93 13.47 -31.90 26.79
CA MET A 93 12.36 -31.54 25.91
C MET A 93 12.88 -30.73 24.70
N ASN A 94 13.05 -31.40 23.60
CA ASN A 94 13.61 -30.82 22.36
C ASN A 94 12.55 -30.57 21.28
N HIS A 95 11.25 -30.71 21.59
CA HIS A 95 10.17 -30.72 20.60
C HIS A 95 8.93 -29.92 21.06
N ALA A 96 9.12 -28.70 21.56
CA ALA A 96 8.04 -27.75 21.81
C ALA A 96 7.94 -26.75 20.66
N ASP A 97 7.67 -27.29 19.45
CA ASP A 97 7.58 -26.51 18.24
C ASP A 97 6.13 -26.06 17.96
N PHE A 98 5.97 -24.85 17.44
CA PHE A 98 4.68 -24.30 17.04
C PHE A 98 4.72 -23.79 15.61
N PHE A 99 3.58 -23.85 14.94
CA PHE A 99 3.31 -23.03 13.77
C PHE A 99 2.82 -21.65 14.24
N GLY A 100 3.54 -20.60 13.85
CA GLY A 100 3.09 -19.21 14.08
C GLY A 100 2.17 -18.78 12.93
N ILE A 101 0.99 -18.31 13.28
CA ILE A 101 -0.03 -17.81 12.37
C ILE A 101 -0.12 -16.30 12.58
N LYS A 102 0.23 -15.53 11.57
CA LYS A 102 0.01 -14.09 11.58
C LYS A 102 -1.43 -13.82 11.17
N ILE A 103 -2.24 -13.27 12.07
CA ILE A 103 -3.61 -12.90 11.76
C ILE A 103 -3.62 -11.83 10.67
N GLY A 104 -4.45 -12.04 9.64
CA GLY A 104 -4.55 -11.21 8.45
C GLY A 104 -3.55 -11.52 7.33
N ASP A 105 -2.72 -12.58 7.46
CA ASP A 105 -1.78 -13.03 6.42
C ASP A 105 -2.18 -14.40 5.87
N VAL A 106 -3.10 -14.41 4.94
CA VAL A 106 -3.58 -15.65 4.30
C VAL A 106 -2.73 -16.08 3.10
N ASN A 107 -1.87 -15.18 2.59
CA ASN A 107 -0.98 -15.46 1.47
C ASN A 107 0.44 -15.88 1.91
N ASN A 108 0.72 -15.89 3.24
CA ASN A 108 2.01 -16.25 3.85
C ASN A 108 3.17 -15.34 3.39
N THR A 109 2.92 -14.04 3.24
CA THR A 109 3.96 -13.08 2.81
C THR A 109 4.69 -12.45 3.97
N VAL A 110 4.20 -12.60 5.21
CA VAL A 110 4.85 -12.06 6.41
C VAL A 110 6.22 -12.71 6.65
N LYS A 111 7.19 -11.90 7.03
CA LYS A 111 8.51 -12.37 7.46
C LYS A 111 8.71 -12.01 8.93
N ALA A 112 8.98 -13.00 9.78
CA ALA A 112 9.09 -12.84 11.23
C ALA A 112 10.23 -11.90 11.68
N ASN A 113 11.27 -11.69 10.86
CA ASN A 113 12.42 -10.84 11.14
C ASN A 113 12.72 -9.94 9.95
N ALA A 114 11.81 -9.03 9.62
CA ALA A 114 11.98 -8.10 8.52
C ALA A 114 13.02 -7.00 8.86
N GLN A 115 14.30 -7.34 8.89
CA GLN A 115 15.41 -6.37 8.90
C GLN A 115 15.75 -5.83 7.50
N SER A 116 15.16 -6.37 6.46
CA SER A 116 15.30 -5.89 5.08
C SER A 116 13.93 -5.80 4.41
N ILE A 117 13.50 -4.60 4.10
CA ILE A 117 12.37 -4.36 3.19
C ILE A 117 12.92 -4.62 1.78
N LEU A 118 12.78 -5.85 1.31
CA LEU A 118 12.98 -6.11 -0.12
C LEU A 118 11.72 -5.64 -0.86
N PRO A 119 11.85 -4.94 -1.99
CA PRO A 119 10.71 -4.62 -2.84
C PRO A 119 9.97 -5.92 -3.17
N ARG A 120 8.66 -5.95 -3.00
CA ARG A 120 7.81 -7.13 -3.29
C ARG A 120 7.26 -7.09 -4.71
N GLY A 121 7.43 -5.96 -5.42
CA GLY A 121 6.86 -5.72 -6.73
C GLY A 121 7.49 -6.60 -7.82
N SER A 122 6.72 -6.87 -8.86
CA SER A 122 7.15 -7.56 -10.09
C SER A 122 8.08 -6.72 -10.98
N GLY A 123 8.41 -5.50 -10.55
CA GLY A 123 9.07 -4.48 -11.36
C GLY A 123 8.10 -3.76 -12.31
N GLN A 124 6.81 -4.09 -12.28
CA GLN A 124 5.77 -3.33 -12.96
C GLN A 124 5.29 -2.19 -12.07
N VAL A 125 4.98 -1.06 -12.68
CA VAL A 125 4.46 0.13 -12.00
C VAL A 125 3.11 0.48 -12.60
N LEU A 126 2.15 0.85 -11.75
CA LEU A 126 0.93 1.53 -12.15
C LEU A 126 1.02 2.98 -11.68
N ASP A 127 1.04 3.91 -12.63
CA ASP A 127 1.02 5.33 -12.33
C ASP A 127 -0.39 5.79 -12.01
N LEU A 128 -0.57 6.39 -10.83
CA LEU A 128 -1.72 7.20 -10.49
C LEU A 128 -1.48 8.62 -11.00
N VAL A 129 -2.44 9.15 -11.76
CA VAL A 129 -2.30 10.45 -12.42
C VAL A 129 -3.28 11.44 -11.85
N ILE A 130 -2.78 12.63 -11.50
CA ILE A 130 -3.53 13.78 -11.01
C ILE A 130 -3.26 14.98 -11.90
N ASP A 131 -4.27 15.79 -12.21
CA ASP A 131 -4.07 17.06 -12.91
C ASP A 131 -3.46 18.09 -11.95
N ASP A 132 -2.27 18.59 -12.31
CA ASP A 132 -1.59 19.60 -11.52
C ASP A 132 -2.22 20.97 -11.72
N ARG A 133 -2.46 21.65 -10.62
CA ARG A 133 -2.95 23.03 -10.62
C ARG A 133 -2.62 23.74 -9.31
N THR A 134 -2.71 25.06 -9.34
CA THR A 134 -2.71 25.87 -8.12
C THR A 134 -4.14 25.99 -7.59
N VAL A 135 -4.31 25.81 -6.29
CA VAL A 135 -5.57 26.02 -5.56
C VAL A 135 -5.40 27.21 -4.63
N SER A 136 -6.51 27.90 -4.35
CA SER A 136 -6.53 29.09 -3.48
C SER A 136 -6.89 28.74 -2.05
N ALA A 137 -6.46 29.54 -1.08
CA ALA A 137 -6.87 29.41 0.32
C ALA A 137 -8.41 29.47 0.46
N GLY A 138 -8.99 28.50 1.14
CA GLY A 138 -10.43 28.35 1.33
C GLY A 138 -11.17 27.69 0.16
N GLU A 139 -10.48 27.34 -0.92
CA GLU A 139 -11.10 26.68 -2.07
C GLU A 139 -11.44 25.23 -1.73
N THR A 140 -12.70 24.85 -2.00
CA THR A 140 -13.10 23.44 -2.02
C THR A 140 -13.13 22.96 -3.47
N PHE A 141 -12.45 21.86 -3.76
CA PHE A 141 -12.25 21.37 -5.11
C PHE A 141 -12.28 19.85 -5.20
N GLU A 142 -12.54 19.38 -6.39
CA GLU A 142 -12.45 17.98 -6.75
C GLU A 142 -11.05 17.65 -7.29
N LEU A 143 -10.51 16.52 -6.86
CA LEU A 143 -9.24 15.98 -7.29
C LEU A 143 -9.46 14.57 -7.85
N PRO A 144 -9.74 14.43 -9.15
CA PRO A 144 -9.84 13.14 -9.80
C PRO A 144 -8.47 12.45 -9.84
N VAL A 145 -8.45 11.14 -9.55
CA VAL A 145 -7.26 10.29 -9.64
C VAL A 145 -7.49 9.27 -10.74
N TYR A 146 -6.60 9.20 -11.71
CA TYR A 146 -6.69 8.32 -12.87
C TYR A 146 -5.62 7.24 -12.82
N ALA A 147 -5.83 6.15 -13.57
CA ALA A 147 -4.75 5.25 -13.95
C ALA A 147 -4.10 5.77 -15.23
N ALA A 148 -2.77 5.70 -15.36
CA ALA A 148 -2.10 6.07 -16.61
C ALA A 148 -2.39 5.08 -17.74
N ASP A 149 -2.48 3.79 -17.41
CA ASP A 149 -2.61 2.69 -18.34
C ASP A 149 -3.79 1.79 -18.01
N SER A 150 -4.25 1.02 -19.02
CA SER A 150 -5.27 -0.01 -18.82
C SER A 150 -4.69 -1.20 -18.05
N LYS A 151 -5.37 -1.61 -16.99
CA LYS A 151 -5.02 -2.75 -16.13
C LYS A 151 -6.28 -3.44 -15.62
N SER A 152 -6.15 -4.75 -15.34
CA SER A 152 -7.16 -5.52 -14.62
C SER A 152 -6.70 -5.71 -13.17
N LEU A 153 -7.39 -5.08 -12.21
CA LEU A 153 -7.02 -5.01 -10.80
C LEU A 153 -8.02 -5.76 -9.92
N GLU A 154 -7.52 -6.47 -8.92
CA GLU A 154 -8.33 -7.06 -7.83
C GLU A 154 -8.20 -6.29 -6.53
N GLY A 155 -7.16 -5.45 -6.41
CA GLY A 155 -6.96 -4.65 -5.21
C GLY A 155 -5.94 -3.54 -5.40
N MET A 156 -6.02 -2.54 -4.54
CA MET A 156 -5.08 -1.43 -4.48
C MET A 156 -5.01 -0.90 -3.06
N GLN A 157 -3.82 -0.54 -2.63
CA GLN A 157 -3.59 0.14 -1.37
C GLN A 157 -2.51 1.20 -1.51
N PHE A 158 -2.63 2.30 -0.80
CA PHE A 158 -1.63 3.37 -0.83
C PHE A 158 -1.77 4.32 0.36
N THR A 159 -0.80 5.19 0.50
CA THR A 159 -0.84 6.33 1.42
C THR A 159 -0.45 7.60 0.68
N PHE A 160 -1.35 8.59 0.68
CA PHE A 160 -1.04 9.96 0.27
C PHE A 160 -0.72 10.83 1.48
N ASP A 161 0.36 11.59 1.41
CA ASP A 161 0.54 12.78 2.22
C ASP A 161 -0.08 13.95 1.42
N LEU A 162 -1.14 14.56 1.95
CA LEU A 162 -1.84 15.68 1.32
C LEU A 162 -1.38 17.04 1.85
N GLY A 163 -0.37 17.05 2.73
CA GLY A 163 0.08 18.28 3.41
C GLY A 163 -0.85 18.71 4.55
N LYS A 164 -0.35 19.60 5.40
CA LYS A 164 -1.04 19.99 6.64
C LYS A 164 -2.24 20.92 6.40
N GLU A 165 -2.23 21.63 5.28
CA GLU A 165 -3.23 22.64 4.96
C GLU A 165 -4.37 22.08 4.09
N MET A 166 -4.39 20.77 3.85
CA MET A 166 -5.50 20.11 3.15
C MET A 166 -6.45 19.45 4.14
N GLN A 167 -7.73 19.52 3.84
CA GLN A 167 -8.79 18.82 4.57
C GLN A 167 -9.58 17.95 3.60
N LEU A 168 -9.76 16.69 3.94
CA LEU A 168 -10.64 15.78 3.21
C LEU A 168 -12.10 16.10 3.59
N VAL A 169 -12.92 16.37 2.59
CA VAL A 169 -14.37 16.60 2.74
C VAL A 169 -15.13 15.31 2.48
N SER A 170 -14.85 14.64 1.36
CA SER A 170 -15.50 13.38 0.98
C SER A 170 -14.71 12.67 -0.12
N VAL A 171 -15.09 11.43 -0.41
CA VAL A 171 -14.60 10.66 -1.54
C VAL A 171 -15.77 10.30 -2.46
N LYS A 172 -15.57 10.39 -3.76
CA LYS A 172 -16.55 9.98 -4.77
C LYS A 172 -16.03 8.76 -5.51
N ALA A 173 -16.89 7.78 -5.70
CA ALA A 173 -16.59 6.65 -6.59
C ALA A 173 -16.38 7.14 -8.03
N GLY A 174 -15.53 6.41 -8.74
CA GLY A 174 -15.32 6.55 -10.17
C GLY A 174 -15.49 5.21 -10.85
N THR A 175 -14.49 4.76 -11.62
CA THR A 175 -14.44 3.39 -12.13
C THR A 175 -14.37 2.39 -10.98
N MET A 176 -13.64 2.72 -9.91
CA MET A 176 -13.62 1.95 -8.68
C MET A 176 -14.85 2.31 -7.82
N ASP A 177 -15.53 1.26 -7.34
CA ASP A 177 -16.71 1.34 -6.45
C ASP A 177 -16.30 1.63 -4.99
N VAL A 178 -15.49 2.66 -4.78
CA VAL A 178 -15.02 3.04 -3.44
C VAL A 178 -16.10 3.70 -2.60
N THR A 179 -16.00 3.49 -1.29
CA THR A 179 -16.77 4.17 -0.26
C THR A 179 -15.82 4.80 0.75
N GLU A 180 -16.34 5.56 1.72
CA GLU A 180 -15.54 6.11 2.80
C GLU A 180 -14.79 5.04 3.61
N ASP A 181 -15.35 3.83 3.70
CA ASP A 181 -14.73 2.68 4.40
C ASP A 181 -13.45 2.17 3.72
N ASN A 182 -13.19 2.57 2.48
CA ASN A 182 -11.95 2.27 1.77
C ASN A 182 -10.81 3.23 2.13
N PHE A 183 -11.08 4.26 2.92
CA PHE A 183 -10.12 5.31 3.24
C PHE A 183 -9.97 5.53 4.74
N GLY A 184 -8.76 5.90 5.15
CA GLY A 184 -8.45 6.36 6.49
C GLY A 184 -7.86 7.77 6.44
N TRP A 185 -8.39 8.69 7.24
CA TRP A 185 -7.86 10.03 7.38
C TRP A 185 -7.09 10.14 8.69
N LEU A 186 -5.75 10.18 8.61
CA LEU A 186 -4.87 10.10 9.76
C LEU A 186 -4.12 11.42 9.98
N GLN A 187 -4.07 11.88 11.23
CA GLN A 187 -3.28 13.06 11.65
C GLN A 187 -3.55 14.33 10.83
N ASN A 188 -4.75 14.48 10.27
CA ASN A 188 -5.20 15.62 9.44
C ASN A 188 -4.31 15.92 8.22
N ARG A 189 -3.61 14.92 7.69
CA ARG A 189 -2.78 15.09 6.49
C ARG A 189 -2.56 13.82 5.68
N THR A 190 -2.69 12.67 6.29
CA THR A 190 -2.37 11.39 5.66
C THR A 190 -3.65 10.67 5.28
N LEU A 191 -3.84 10.42 4.00
CA LEU A 191 -4.93 9.63 3.46
C LEU A 191 -4.43 8.25 3.08
N THR A 192 -4.89 7.24 3.80
CA THR A 192 -4.66 5.84 3.45
C THR A 192 -5.82 5.30 2.63
N SER A 193 -5.54 4.34 1.75
CA SER A 193 -6.56 3.65 0.97
C SER A 193 -6.33 2.15 0.94
N SER A 194 -7.43 1.39 0.96
CA SER A 194 -7.48 -0.05 0.74
C SER A 194 -8.78 -0.43 0.05
N TRP A 195 -8.68 -0.80 -1.21
CA TRP A 195 -9.80 -1.26 -2.04
C TRP A 195 -9.52 -2.64 -2.59
N ASN A 196 -10.53 -3.51 -2.63
CA ASN A 196 -10.44 -4.84 -3.19
C ASN A 196 -11.75 -5.27 -3.84
N LYS A 197 -11.64 -6.10 -4.90
CA LYS A 197 -12.77 -6.66 -5.64
C LYS A 197 -12.38 -8.04 -6.17
N ALA A 198 -12.99 -9.07 -5.64
CA ALA A 198 -12.62 -10.47 -5.90
C ALA A 198 -12.77 -10.89 -7.39
N GLU A 199 -13.73 -10.29 -8.09
CA GLU A 199 -13.99 -10.56 -9.52
C GLU A 199 -13.06 -9.77 -10.45
N GLY A 200 -12.28 -8.84 -9.88
CA GLY A 200 -11.46 -7.92 -10.63
C GLY A 200 -12.24 -6.73 -11.22
N LEU A 201 -11.50 -5.76 -11.69
CA LEU A 201 -11.99 -4.55 -12.35
C LEU A 201 -11.01 -4.09 -13.42
N ASP A 202 -11.50 -3.86 -14.62
CA ASP A 202 -10.72 -3.22 -15.66
C ASP A 202 -10.74 -1.71 -15.47
N VAL A 203 -9.55 -1.12 -15.37
CA VAL A 203 -9.35 0.31 -15.27
C VAL A 203 -8.57 0.83 -16.48
N ASP A 204 -8.79 2.09 -16.85
CA ASP A 204 -8.08 2.77 -17.91
C ASP A 204 -7.90 4.27 -17.58
N ASN A 205 -7.34 5.01 -18.53
CA ASN A 205 -7.10 6.45 -18.39
C ASN A 205 -8.28 7.33 -18.81
N SER A 206 -9.41 6.76 -19.22
CA SER A 206 -10.55 7.51 -19.75
C SER A 206 -11.44 8.09 -18.66
N SER A 207 -11.48 7.46 -17.52
CA SER A 207 -12.33 7.83 -16.39
C SER A 207 -11.53 7.80 -15.08
N PRO A 208 -11.83 8.67 -14.10
CA PRO A 208 -11.16 8.64 -12.83
C PRO A 208 -11.45 7.32 -12.09
N LEU A 209 -10.44 6.78 -11.43
CA LEU A 209 -10.58 5.66 -10.49
C LEU A 209 -11.51 6.05 -9.34
N PHE A 210 -11.27 7.21 -8.78
CA PHE A 210 -12.06 7.87 -7.74
C PHE A 210 -11.73 9.37 -7.74
N THR A 211 -12.51 10.16 -6.99
CA THR A 211 -12.30 11.59 -6.85
C THR A 211 -12.28 11.97 -5.37
N LEU A 212 -11.25 12.68 -4.93
CA LEU A 212 -11.20 13.28 -3.61
C LEU A 212 -11.83 14.66 -3.67
N VAL A 213 -12.68 15.00 -2.69
CA VAL A 213 -13.15 16.36 -2.48
C VAL A 213 -12.35 16.94 -1.32
N LEU A 214 -11.58 17.99 -1.60
CA LEU A 214 -10.62 18.58 -0.67
C LEU A 214 -10.91 20.06 -0.47
N THR A 215 -10.56 20.59 0.71
CA THR A 215 -10.50 22.03 0.97
C THR A 215 -9.08 22.43 1.28
N ALA A 216 -8.57 23.45 0.59
CA ALA A 216 -7.25 24.02 0.80
C ALA A 216 -7.27 25.11 1.87
N GLY A 217 -6.47 24.98 2.93
CA GLY A 217 -6.31 26.00 3.97
C GLY A 217 -5.39 27.16 3.58
N ALA A 218 -4.52 26.94 2.58
CA ALA A 218 -3.59 27.93 2.01
C ALA A 218 -3.54 27.80 0.50
N SER A 219 -3.07 28.85 -0.19
CA SER A 219 -2.81 28.76 -1.63
C SER A 219 -1.57 27.92 -1.90
N MET A 220 -1.66 26.90 -2.78
CA MET A 220 -0.59 25.96 -3.05
C MET A 220 -0.73 25.30 -4.42
N LYS A 221 0.39 24.81 -4.96
CA LYS A 221 0.41 23.96 -6.15
C LYS A 221 0.33 22.48 -5.71
N LEU A 222 -0.56 21.69 -6.33
CA LEU A 222 -0.84 20.32 -5.89
C LEU A 222 0.40 19.41 -5.95
N SER A 223 1.19 19.52 -7.01
CA SER A 223 2.44 18.76 -7.17
C SER A 223 3.53 19.07 -6.13
N GLU A 224 3.41 20.17 -5.40
CA GLU A 224 4.38 20.56 -4.35
C GLU A 224 4.01 20.01 -2.97
N VAL A 225 2.76 19.60 -2.79
CA VAL A 225 2.24 19.22 -1.46
C VAL A 225 1.71 17.80 -1.39
N ILE A 226 1.22 17.25 -2.52
CA ILE A 226 0.71 15.88 -2.55
C ILE A 226 1.83 14.93 -2.92
N SER A 227 2.01 13.88 -2.13
CA SER A 227 3.00 12.83 -2.41
C SER A 227 2.49 11.46 -2.03
N LEU A 228 3.00 10.44 -2.72
CA LEU A 228 2.79 9.04 -2.38
C LEU A 228 3.88 8.60 -1.40
N ILE A 229 3.47 8.08 -0.25
CA ILE A 229 4.39 7.62 0.80
C ILE A 229 4.10 6.16 1.17
N SER A 230 5.05 5.49 1.84
CA SER A 230 4.95 4.06 2.15
C SER A 230 4.56 3.76 3.59
N ASN A 231 4.18 4.76 4.37
CA ASN A 231 3.84 4.58 5.77
C ASN A 231 2.55 5.36 6.11
N PRO A 232 1.53 4.73 6.72
CA PRO A 232 1.52 3.36 7.28
C PRO A 232 1.33 2.26 6.23
N THR A 233 0.76 2.54 5.05
CA THR A 233 0.40 1.54 4.04
C THR A 233 1.28 1.69 2.81
N VAL A 234 1.98 0.61 2.45
CA VAL A 234 2.82 0.57 1.24
C VAL A 234 1.94 0.71 0.00
N ALA A 235 2.44 1.45 -0.98
CA ALA A 235 1.73 1.72 -2.22
C ALA A 235 1.88 0.55 -3.20
N GLU A 236 0.83 -0.26 -3.32
CA GLU A 236 0.79 -1.47 -4.15
C GLU A 236 -0.57 -1.63 -4.82
N ALA A 237 -0.57 -2.16 -6.05
CA ALA A 237 -1.74 -2.66 -6.74
C ALA A 237 -1.60 -4.16 -7.03
N TYR A 238 -2.71 -4.86 -7.13
CA TYR A 238 -2.77 -6.30 -7.30
C TYR A 238 -3.60 -6.63 -8.55
N THR A 239 -2.97 -7.35 -9.48
CA THR A 239 -3.63 -7.76 -10.72
C THR A 239 -4.53 -8.97 -10.48
N THR A 240 -5.42 -9.26 -11.43
CA THR A 240 -6.28 -10.46 -11.43
C THR A 240 -5.50 -11.78 -11.44
N ASN A 241 -4.20 -11.74 -11.73
CA ASN A 241 -3.28 -12.87 -11.62
C ASN A 241 -2.53 -12.91 -10.27
N SER A 242 -2.94 -12.07 -9.31
CA SER A 242 -2.29 -11.93 -7.99
C SER A 242 -0.83 -11.44 -8.08
N GLU A 243 -0.43 -10.77 -9.15
CA GLU A 243 0.87 -10.11 -9.27
C GLU A 243 0.84 -8.78 -8.52
N ILE A 244 1.92 -8.46 -7.83
CA ILE A 244 2.09 -7.19 -7.10
C ILE A 244 2.77 -6.18 -8.02
N MET A 245 2.15 -5.02 -8.18
CA MET A 245 2.68 -3.87 -8.88
C MET A 245 2.97 -2.75 -7.88
N ASP A 246 4.06 -2.04 -8.08
CA ASP A 246 4.32 -0.81 -7.35
C ASP A 246 3.40 0.31 -7.87
N LEU A 247 2.99 1.24 -6.99
CA LEU A 247 2.30 2.45 -7.40
C LEU A 247 3.27 3.62 -7.46
N ALA A 248 3.09 4.47 -8.46
CA ALA A 248 3.73 5.78 -8.55
C ALA A 248 2.67 6.88 -8.65
N LEU A 249 3.04 8.12 -8.36
CA LEU A 249 2.18 9.29 -8.50
C LEU A 249 2.79 10.25 -9.51
N THR A 250 2.01 10.58 -10.53
CA THR A 250 2.40 11.48 -11.62
C THR A 250 1.43 12.65 -11.71
N PHE A 251 1.96 13.84 -11.97
CA PHE A 251 1.16 15.04 -12.13
C PHE A 251 1.11 15.46 -13.60
N ARG A 252 -0.09 15.44 -14.19
CA ARG A 252 -0.33 15.86 -15.56
C ARG A 252 -0.44 17.38 -15.61
N GLY A 253 0.31 18.02 -16.53
CA GLY A 253 0.36 19.49 -16.64
C GLY A 253 1.30 20.14 -15.62
N ALA A 254 2.01 19.37 -14.81
CA ALA A 254 3.13 19.90 -14.06
C ALA A 254 4.18 20.43 -15.04
N GLU A 255 4.66 21.65 -14.84
CA GLU A 255 5.86 22.10 -15.54
C GLU A 255 6.99 21.15 -15.14
N GLU A 256 7.67 20.57 -16.12
CA GLU A 256 8.89 19.79 -15.85
C GLU A 256 9.87 20.72 -15.10
N ARG A 257 10.07 20.48 -13.82
CA ARG A 257 11.12 21.12 -13.05
C ARG A 257 12.41 20.38 -13.36
N PHE A 258 13.19 20.95 -14.24
CA PHE A 258 14.57 20.55 -14.38
C PHE A 258 15.35 21.14 -13.19
N ASP A 259 15.94 20.29 -12.36
CA ASP A 259 16.88 20.73 -11.34
C ASP A 259 18.14 21.30 -12.01
N PHE A 260 18.88 22.17 -11.30
CA PHE A 260 20.17 22.60 -11.77
C PHE A 260 21.11 21.40 -11.87
N GLU A 261 21.56 21.10 -13.08
CA GLU A 261 22.53 20.03 -13.32
C GLU A 261 23.69 20.59 -14.14
N LEU A 262 24.90 20.29 -13.70
CA LEU A 262 26.13 20.54 -14.47
C LEU A 262 26.67 19.20 -14.94
N LEU A 263 26.64 18.98 -16.22
CA LEU A 263 27.11 17.74 -16.83
C LEU A 263 28.62 17.72 -16.93
N GLN A 264 29.19 16.53 -16.91
CA GLN A 264 30.60 16.32 -17.17
C GLN A 264 30.97 16.87 -18.56
N ASN A 265 32.09 17.62 -18.64
CA ASN A 265 32.56 18.10 -19.92
C ASN A 265 32.97 16.93 -20.86
N GLU A 266 32.71 17.08 -22.16
CA GLU A 266 33.03 16.06 -23.14
C GLU A 266 33.70 16.70 -24.36
N PRO A 267 34.88 16.18 -24.76
CA PRO A 267 35.67 15.13 -24.14
C PRO A 267 36.32 15.54 -22.82
N ASN A 268 36.62 14.58 -21.94
CA ASN A 268 37.38 14.76 -20.72
C ASN A 268 38.33 13.54 -20.51
N PRO A 269 39.68 13.72 -20.53
CA PRO A 269 40.40 14.98 -20.67
C PRO A 269 40.36 15.55 -22.10
N PHE A 270 40.59 16.86 -22.25
CA PHE A 270 40.60 17.55 -23.53
C PHE A 270 41.92 18.28 -23.79
N THR A 271 42.28 18.48 -25.08
CA THR A 271 43.50 19.18 -25.50
C THR A 271 43.21 20.38 -26.42
N GLY A 272 41.99 20.83 -26.48
CA GLY A 272 41.58 21.97 -27.31
C GLY A 272 40.26 22.51 -26.79
N THR A 273 39.16 22.11 -27.40
CA THR A 273 37.83 22.52 -27.00
C THR A 273 37.10 21.35 -26.32
N THR A 274 36.27 21.66 -25.34
CA THR A 274 35.34 20.74 -24.70
C THR A 274 33.97 21.40 -24.62
N GLN A 275 32.93 20.60 -24.59
CA GLN A 275 31.54 21.05 -24.35
C GLN A 275 31.19 20.80 -22.89
N ILE A 276 30.56 21.77 -22.26
CA ILE A 276 30.02 21.66 -20.91
C ILE A 276 28.50 21.79 -21.04
N GLY A 277 27.78 20.68 -20.77
CA GLY A 277 26.33 20.67 -20.73
C GLY A 277 25.83 21.12 -19.36
N TYR A 278 24.70 21.78 -19.34
CA TYR A 278 23.98 22.11 -18.09
C TYR A 278 22.47 22.13 -18.33
N VAL A 279 21.72 21.87 -17.27
CA VAL A 279 20.27 21.99 -17.23
C VAL A 279 19.91 23.11 -16.26
N ILE A 280 18.95 23.94 -16.64
CA ILE A 280 18.44 25.04 -15.79
C ILE A 280 16.93 24.88 -15.63
N PRO A 281 16.38 25.17 -14.42
CA PRO A 281 14.97 24.97 -14.11
C PRO A 281 14.02 25.94 -14.83
N SER A 282 14.53 27.08 -15.31
CA SER A 282 13.76 28.08 -16.09
C SER A 282 14.70 28.92 -16.95
N SER A 283 14.15 29.59 -17.95
CA SER A 283 14.91 30.51 -18.79
C SER A 283 15.49 31.65 -17.95
N GLY A 284 16.79 31.90 -18.07
CA GLY A 284 17.47 32.91 -17.28
C GLY A 284 18.90 33.12 -17.74
N GLU A 285 19.61 34.10 -17.11
CA GLU A 285 21.01 34.31 -17.33
C GLU A 285 21.81 33.25 -16.59
N VAL A 286 22.78 32.61 -17.27
CA VAL A 286 23.64 31.58 -16.70
C VAL A 286 25.06 32.06 -16.70
N ILE A 287 25.74 31.99 -15.57
CA ILE A 287 27.14 32.30 -15.41
C ILE A 287 27.90 31.02 -15.11
N LEU A 288 28.74 30.55 -16.01
CA LEU A 288 29.65 29.43 -15.80
C LEU A 288 31.02 29.95 -15.43
N SER A 289 31.52 29.61 -14.26
CA SER A 289 32.84 30.00 -13.78
C SER A 289 33.75 28.78 -13.70
N MET A 290 34.97 28.92 -14.25
CA MET A 290 36.03 27.92 -14.13
C MET A 290 37.14 28.44 -13.24
N PHE A 291 37.62 27.58 -12.33
CA PHE A 291 38.69 27.91 -11.41
C PHE A 291 39.84 26.92 -11.59
N ASP A 292 41.07 27.43 -11.52
CA ASP A 292 42.27 26.60 -11.45
C ASP A 292 42.47 26.13 -9.99
N LEU A 293 43.03 24.94 -9.83
CA LEU A 293 43.32 24.35 -8.51
C LEU A 293 44.71 24.81 -7.95
N THR A 294 45.34 25.84 -8.54
CA THR A 294 46.64 26.35 -8.06
C THR A 294 46.53 27.35 -6.92
#